data_aa1e53b2cb9a3b3f0b09f32afe1f4404
#
_entry.id   aa1e53b2cb9a3b3f0b09f32afe1f4404
#
_cell.length_a   1.000
_cell.length_b   1.000
_cell.length_c   1.000
_cell.angle_alpha   90.00
_cell.angle_beta   90.00
_cell.angle_gamma   90.00
#
_symmetry.space_group_name_H-M   'P 1'
#
loop_
_entity.id
_entity.type
_entity.pdbx_description
1 polymer ?
#
loop_
_entity_poly.entity_id
_entity_poly.type
_entity_poly.pdbx_seq_one_letter_code
_entity_poly.pdbx_strand_id
1 'polypeptide(L)'
;PTRRSSDLIGEAPDAEKFGDVGSDTLGHIAKEAGLTIPHLEKLGLGTIAPLTGVKAVADHDGYATKLEEISVGKDTMTGHWEIMGLNIKKPFRVFPNGFPEELLKQIEDFSGRKVVCNKPYSGTAVIDDYGEHQMKTGDLIVYTSADPVLQIAAHEDIIPLEELYKICQYVRDITKDEPYMIGRIIARPYVGEPGNFTRTSNRHDYALDPFGHTVLDSLKENGNDVIAVGKINDIFNGQGITEAIRTKSNMDGVDQL
;
A
#
# COMPACT_ATOMS: atom_id res chain seq x y z
N PRO A 1 -3.61 6.19 6.70
CA PRO A 1 -4.15 6.23 5.35
C PRO A 1 -5.64 6.01 5.42
N THR A 2 -6.32 6.93 4.85
CA THR A 2 -7.76 6.88 4.71
C THR A 2 -8.13 5.83 3.67
N ARG A 3 -9.27 5.23 3.83
CA ARG A 3 -9.94 4.38 2.86
C ARG A 3 -10.00 5.12 1.52
N ARG A 4 -9.14 4.76 0.54
CA ARG A 4 -9.04 5.39 -0.79
C ARG A 4 -9.18 6.92 -0.80
N SER A 5 -8.47 7.58 0.10
CA SER A 5 -8.59 9.03 0.31
C SER A 5 -8.35 9.90 -0.92
N SER A 6 -7.70 9.36 -1.95
CA SER A 6 -7.39 10.08 -3.18
C SER A 6 -8.54 10.15 -4.19
N ASP A 7 -9.55 9.32 -4.04
CA ASP A 7 -10.71 9.21 -4.94
C ASP A 7 -12.05 9.54 -4.27
N LEU A 8 -12.02 10.02 -3.03
CA LEU A 8 -13.24 10.43 -2.32
C LEU A 8 -13.84 11.70 -2.93
N ILE A 9 -15.13 11.60 -3.25
CA ILE A 9 -16.00 12.70 -3.65
C ILE A 9 -17.16 12.79 -2.66
N GLY A 10 -16.98 13.60 -1.63
CA GLY A 10 -17.84 13.65 -0.45
C GLY A 10 -17.49 12.60 0.60
N GLU A 11 -18.05 12.76 1.81
CA GLU A 11 -17.88 11.85 2.93
C GLU A 11 -18.65 10.54 2.68
N ALA A 12 -18.04 9.41 3.04
CA ALA A 12 -18.70 8.11 2.96
C ALA A 12 -19.75 7.97 4.09
N PRO A 13 -20.88 7.27 3.87
CA PRO A 13 -21.94 7.12 4.88
C PRO A 13 -21.49 6.47 6.18
N ASP A 14 -20.44 5.67 6.15
CA ASP A 14 -19.87 4.96 7.30
C ASP A 14 -18.53 5.55 7.80
N ALA A 15 -18.20 6.78 7.39
CA ALA A 15 -16.95 7.46 7.72
C ALA A 15 -16.64 7.47 9.23
N GLU A 16 -17.66 7.61 10.09
CA GLU A 16 -17.50 7.61 11.54
C GLU A 16 -16.87 6.30 12.07
N LYS A 17 -17.26 5.15 11.50
CA LYS A 17 -16.73 3.84 11.90
C LYS A 17 -15.24 3.70 11.64
N PHE A 18 -14.73 4.48 10.69
CA PHE A 18 -13.33 4.42 10.23
C PHE A 18 -12.51 5.64 10.68
N GLY A 19 -13.12 6.57 11.42
CA GLY A 19 -12.47 7.82 11.85
C GLY A 19 -12.18 8.76 10.66
N ASP A 20 -13.01 8.74 9.64
CA ASP A 20 -12.86 9.49 8.38
C ASP A 20 -13.94 10.59 8.23
N VAL A 21 -14.57 10.98 9.30
CA VAL A 21 -15.55 12.10 9.32
C VAL A 21 -14.91 13.35 8.72
N GLY A 22 -15.61 14.00 7.80
CA GLY A 22 -15.12 15.17 7.08
C GLY A 22 -14.20 14.86 5.89
N SER A 23 -14.01 13.61 5.51
CA SER A 23 -13.19 13.22 4.34
C SER A 23 -13.89 13.61 3.05
N ASP A 24 -13.25 14.44 2.25
CA ASP A 24 -13.71 14.85 0.90
C ASP A 24 -12.51 15.33 0.08
N THR A 25 -11.74 14.40 -0.45
CA THR A 25 -10.48 14.72 -1.12
C THR A 25 -10.68 15.65 -2.32
N LEU A 26 -11.62 15.32 -3.22
CA LEU A 26 -11.88 16.15 -4.40
C LEU A 26 -12.51 17.48 -4.04
N GLY A 27 -13.44 17.51 -3.08
CA GLY A 27 -14.06 18.75 -2.61
C GLY A 27 -13.04 19.69 -1.96
N HIS A 28 -12.15 19.16 -1.11
CA HIS A 28 -11.08 19.95 -0.50
C HIS A 28 -10.09 20.51 -1.53
N ILE A 29 -9.64 19.70 -2.50
CA ILE A 29 -8.77 20.16 -3.58
C ILE A 29 -9.47 21.23 -4.42
N ALA A 30 -10.74 21.02 -4.77
CA ALA A 30 -11.53 21.98 -5.53
C ALA A 30 -11.63 23.34 -4.81
N LYS A 31 -11.82 23.32 -3.49
CA LYS A 31 -11.95 24.51 -2.65
C LYS A 31 -10.63 25.25 -2.46
N GLU A 32 -9.54 24.54 -2.19
CA GLU A 32 -8.25 25.13 -1.78
C GLU A 32 -7.36 25.50 -2.98
N ALA A 33 -7.33 24.65 -4.02
CA ALA A 33 -6.45 24.81 -5.17
C ALA A 33 -7.19 25.10 -6.48
N GLY A 34 -8.51 24.88 -6.53
CA GLY A 34 -9.29 24.83 -7.75
C GLY A 34 -9.03 23.58 -8.59
N LEU A 35 -9.99 23.23 -9.42
CA LEU A 35 -9.88 22.13 -10.36
C LEU A 35 -10.11 22.62 -11.78
N THR A 36 -9.20 22.30 -12.70
CA THR A 36 -9.36 22.52 -14.14
C THR A 36 -9.33 21.17 -14.83
N ILE A 37 -10.50 20.57 -14.97
CA ILE A 37 -10.68 19.17 -15.42
C ILE A 37 -11.74 19.05 -16.53
N PRO A 38 -11.58 19.77 -17.66
CA PRO A 38 -12.63 19.90 -18.68
C PRO A 38 -13.07 18.56 -19.31
N HIS A 39 -12.14 17.59 -19.40
CA HIS A 39 -12.48 16.27 -19.91
C HIS A 39 -13.37 15.48 -18.94
N LEU A 40 -13.08 15.53 -17.62
CA LEU A 40 -13.91 14.87 -16.61
C LEU A 40 -15.27 15.58 -16.45
N GLU A 41 -15.34 16.90 -16.62
CA GLU A 41 -16.62 17.63 -16.70
C GLU A 41 -17.47 17.10 -17.87
N LYS A 42 -16.86 16.96 -19.05
CA LYS A 42 -17.52 16.44 -20.25
C LYS A 42 -17.97 14.98 -20.08
N LEU A 43 -17.26 14.19 -19.29
CA LEU A 43 -17.64 12.83 -18.91
C LEU A 43 -18.69 12.77 -17.79
N GLY A 44 -19.10 13.91 -17.22
CA GLY A 44 -20.19 14.00 -16.24
C GLY A 44 -19.76 14.01 -14.77
N LEU A 45 -18.47 14.21 -14.44
CA LEU A 45 -18.02 14.18 -13.05
C LEU A 45 -18.76 15.17 -12.15
N GLY A 46 -19.03 16.38 -12.64
CA GLY A 46 -19.76 17.42 -11.87
C GLY A 46 -21.23 17.08 -11.57
N THR A 47 -21.78 16.00 -12.13
CA THR A 47 -23.15 15.55 -11.84
C THR A 47 -23.22 14.63 -10.61
N ILE A 48 -22.07 14.09 -10.12
CA ILE A 48 -22.00 13.18 -8.97
C ILE A 48 -22.16 13.94 -7.66
N ALA A 49 -21.45 15.08 -7.55
CA ALA A 49 -21.48 15.96 -6.40
C ALA A 49 -21.08 17.39 -6.80
N PRO A 50 -21.55 18.43 -6.09
CA PRO A 50 -21.11 19.80 -6.35
C PRO A 50 -19.65 19.95 -5.95
N LEU A 51 -18.81 20.33 -6.94
CA LEU A 51 -17.39 20.63 -6.75
C LEU A 51 -17.13 22.08 -7.16
N THR A 52 -16.41 22.84 -6.35
CA THR A 52 -16.06 24.24 -6.65
C THR A 52 -15.26 24.31 -7.95
N GLY A 53 -15.75 25.10 -8.92
CA GLY A 53 -15.09 25.29 -10.22
C GLY A 53 -15.35 24.20 -11.25
N VAL A 54 -16.07 23.12 -10.90
CA VAL A 54 -16.42 22.03 -11.83
C VAL A 54 -17.88 22.15 -12.24
N LYS A 55 -18.14 22.12 -13.54
CA LYS A 55 -19.50 22.27 -14.10
C LYS A 55 -20.23 20.94 -14.12
N ALA A 56 -21.50 20.94 -13.69
CA ALA A 56 -22.42 19.86 -13.97
C ALA A 56 -22.93 20.01 -15.41
N VAL A 57 -22.42 19.18 -16.31
CA VAL A 57 -22.83 19.16 -17.73
C VAL A 57 -24.00 18.20 -17.91
N ALA A 58 -25.15 18.70 -18.34
CA ALA A 58 -26.36 17.87 -18.50
C ALA A 58 -26.25 16.88 -19.65
N ASP A 59 -25.62 17.28 -20.75
CA ASP A 59 -25.38 16.44 -21.94
C ASP A 59 -23.92 15.99 -21.93
N HIS A 60 -23.61 14.99 -21.09
CA HIS A 60 -22.26 14.48 -20.91
C HIS A 60 -22.02 13.20 -21.74
N ASP A 61 -20.78 13.02 -22.19
CA ASP A 61 -20.38 11.94 -23.11
C ASP A 61 -20.21 10.59 -22.43
N GLY A 62 -20.27 10.51 -21.09
CA GLY A 62 -20.01 9.30 -20.31
C GLY A 62 -21.08 8.99 -19.28
N TYR A 63 -20.86 7.93 -18.52
CA TYR A 63 -21.65 7.61 -17.35
C TYR A 63 -20.81 7.85 -16.10
N ALA A 64 -21.19 8.86 -15.29
CA ALA A 64 -20.55 9.15 -14.02
C ALA A 64 -21.40 8.57 -12.87
N THR A 65 -20.77 7.83 -11.97
CA THR A 65 -21.45 7.25 -10.81
C THR A 65 -20.54 7.28 -9.59
N LYS A 66 -21.14 7.26 -8.41
CA LYS A 66 -20.45 7.14 -7.14
C LYS A 66 -20.66 5.72 -6.61
N LEU A 67 -19.54 5.05 -6.29
CA LEU A 67 -19.56 3.72 -5.69
C LEU A 67 -19.29 3.84 -4.18
N GLU A 68 -19.96 3.00 -3.41
CA GLU A 68 -19.76 2.86 -1.97
C GLU A 68 -18.95 1.61 -1.70
N GLU A 69 -17.91 1.73 -0.87
CA GLU A 69 -17.07 0.60 -0.47
C GLU A 69 -17.78 -0.22 0.61
N ILE A 70 -17.87 -1.54 0.41
CA ILE A 70 -18.49 -2.47 1.35
C ILE A 70 -17.47 -3.31 2.14
N SER A 71 -16.22 -3.37 1.68
CA SER A 71 -15.14 -4.06 2.40
C SER A 71 -14.79 -3.34 3.70
N VAL A 72 -14.44 -4.12 4.73
CA VAL A 72 -14.16 -3.59 6.08
C VAL A 72 -12.72 -3.13 6.28
N GLY A 73 -11.83 -3.37 5.32
CA GLY A 73 -10.44 -2.92 5.38
C GLY A 73 -10.28 -1.43 5.07
N LYS A 74 -9.22 -0.82 5.60
CA LYS A 74 -8.89 0.58 5.41
C LYS A 74 -7.50 0.75 4.80
N ASP A 75 -7.18 -0.04 3.81
CA ASP A 75 -5.88 -0.08 3.17
C ASP A 75 -5.99 -0.18 1.65
N THR A 76 -4.90 0.13 0.97
CA THR A 76 -4.83 0.14 -0.50
C THR A 76 -5.20 -1.19 -1.13
N MET A 77 -4.77 -2.33 -0.54
CA MET A 77 -5.03 -3.65 -1.11
C MET A 77 -6.53 -3.95 -1.08
N THR A 78 -7.18 -3.76 0.08
CA THR A 78 -8.62 -3.92 0.24
C THR A 78 -9.39 -3.15 -0.82
N GLY A 79 -9.11 -1.85 -0.99
CA GLY A 79 -9.83 -1.01 -1.95
C GLY A 79 -9.64 -1.45 -3.40
N HIS A 80 -8.42 -1.82 -3.81
CA HIS A 80 -8.16 -2.29 -5.16
C HIS A 80 -8.78 -3.66 -5.44
N TRP A 81 -8.70 -4.58 -4.48
CA TRP A 81 -9.30 -5.89 -4.62
C TRP A 81 -10.82 -5.81 -4.72
N GLU A 82 -11.46 -4.89 -3.99
CA GLU A 82 -12.90 -4.66 -4.10
C GLU A 82 -13.30 -4.09 -5.46
N ILE A 83 -12.54 -3.14 -6.03
CA ILE A 83 -12.75 -2.66 -7.40
C ILE A 83 -12.72 -3.82 -8.41
N MET A 84 -11.88 -4.83 -8.15
CA MET A 84 -11.77 -6.03 -8.98
C MET A 84 -12.70 -7.18 -8.54
N GLY A 85 -13.74 -6.87 -7.74
CA GLY A 85 -14.84 -7.78 -7.42
C GLY A 85 -14.67 -8.61 -6.13
N LEU A 86 -13.64 -8.35 -5.33
CA LEU A 86 -13.35 -9.14 -4.13
C LEU A 86 -13.74 -8.39 -2.85
N ASN A 87 -14.82 -8.79 -2.21
CA ASN A 87 -15.27 -8.20 -0.95
C ASN A 87 -14.47 -8.74 0.24
N ILE A 88 -13.75 -7.88 0.96
CA ILE A 88 -12.93 -8.20 2.11
C ILE A 88 -13.72 -8.05 3.40
N LYS A 89 -14.08 -9.20 3.99
CA LYS A 89 -14.90 -9.28 5.21
C LYS A 89 -14.10 -9.18 6.51
N LYS A 90 -12.79 -9.42 6.46
CA LYS A 90 -11.87 -9.29 7.61
C LYS A 90 -10.75 -8.33 7.25
N PRO A 91 -10.57 -7.23 8.00
CA PRO A 91 -9.49 -6.29 7.74
C PRO A 91 -8.14 -6.92 8.07
N PHE A 92 -7.11 -6.52 7.36
CA PHE A 92 -5.73 -6.82 7.75
C PHE A 92 -5.43 -6.28 9.14
N ARG A 93 -4.59 -6.97 9.90
CA ARG A 93 -4.22 -6.53 11.25
C ARG A 93 -3.19 -5.40 11.20
N VAL A 94 -3.43 -4.42 12.05
CA VAL A 94 -2.46 -3.35 12.36
C VAL A 94 -1.89 -3.57 13.76
N PHE A 95 -0.68 -3.10 14.00
CA PHE A 95 0.06 -3.33 15.24
C PHE A 95 0.51 -2.01 15.87
N PRO A 96 -0.43 -1.20 16.42
CA PRO A 96 -0.12 0.12 16.94
C PRO A 96 0.85 0.12 18.12
N ASN A 97 0.98 -1.01 18.81
CA ASN A 97 1.89 -1.19 19.95
C ASN A 97 3.12 -2.08 19.61
N GLY A 98 3.37 -2.33 18.31
CA GLY A 98 4.38 -3.29 17.88
C GLY A 98 3.84 -4.71 17.76
N PHE A 99 4.69 -5.61 17.25
CA PHE A 99 4.34 -7.01 17.00
C PHE A 99 4.45 -7.84 18.29
N PRO A 100 3.68 -8.95 18.39
CA PRO A 100 3.78 -9.88 19.52
C PRO A 100 5.19 -10.47 19.65
N GLU A 101 5.64 -10.69 20.88
CA GLU A 101 6.95 -11.28 21.18
C GLU A 101 7.17 -12.64 20.51
N GLU A 102 6.11 -13.44 20.40
CA GLU A 102 6.16 -14.74 19.73
C GLU A 102 6.55 -14.60 18.24
N LEU A 103 6.02 -13.61 17.54
CA LEU A 103 6.39 -13.34 16.15
C LEU A 103 7.85 -12.88 16.04
N LEU A 104 8.27 -11.98 16.92
CA LEU A 104 9.65 -11.51 16.95
C LEU A 104 10.63 -12.65 17.22
N LYS A 105 10.29 -13.53 18.17
CA LYS A 105 11.09 -14.71 18.46
C LYS A 105 11.25 -15.64 17.25
N GLN A 106 10.18 -15.87 16.48
CA GLN A 106 10.26 -16.67 15.25
C GLN A 106 11.21 -16.02 14.22
N ILE A 107 11.17 -14.68 14.10
CA ILE A 107 12.09 -13.94 13.22
C ILE A 107 13.53 -14.07 13.71
N GLU A 108 13.78 -13.92 15.01
CA GLU A 108 15.10 -14.08 15.61
C GLU A 108 15.64 -15.50 15.44
N ASP A 109 14.81 -16.50 15.72
CA ASP A 109 15.21 -17.92 15.63
C ASP A 109 15.53 -18.31 14.17
N PHE A 110 14.81 -17.78 13.19
CA PHE A 110 15.09 -18.03 11.78
C PHE A 110 16.33 -17.29 11.27
N SER A 111 16.46 -16.02 11.61
CA SER A 111 17.54 -15.16 11.09
C SER A 111 18.86 -15.32 11.84
N GLY A 112 18.82 -15.83 13.08
CA GLY A 112 19.95 -15.83 14.01
C GLY A 112 20.34 -14.42 14.50
N ARG A 113 19.47 -13.42 14.28
CA ARG A 113 19.71 -12.01 14.61
C ARG A 113 18.67 -11.51 15.60
N LYS A 114 19.04 -10.57 16.46
CA LYS A 114 18.10 -9.92 17.37
C LYS A 114 17.24 -8.90 16.63
N VAL A 115 16.06 -8.65 17.17
CA VAL A 115 15.14 -7.62 16.68
C VAL A 115 15.21 -6.40 17.57
N VAL A 116 15.28 -5.23 16.95
CA VAL A 116 15.22 -3.92 17.61
C VAL A 116 14.10 -3.07 17.04
N CYS A 117 13.72 -2.02 17.77
CA CYS A 117 12.67 -1.06 17.49
C CYS A 117 11.25 -1.56 17.85
N ASN A 118 10.68 -2.50 17.11
CA ASN A 118 9.33 -3.09 17.29
C ASN A 118 8.24 -2.09 17.71
N LYS A 119 8.08 -1.01 16.96
CA LYS A 119 7.02 0.01 17.18
C LYS A 119 6.67 0.73 15.89
N PRO A 120 5.57 1.50 15.85
CA PRO A 120 5.30 2.40 14.73
C PRO A 120 6.43 3.44 14.60
N TYR A 121 6.95 3.59 13.38
CA TYR A 121 8.06 4.50 13.12
C TYR A 121 8.04 5.06 11.69
N SER A 122 8.61 6.28 11.53
CA SER A 122 8.94 6.81 10.21
C SER A 122 10.09 6.02 9.59
N GLY A 123 9.94 5.59 8.35
CA GLY A 123 10.98 4.80 7.67
C GLY A 123 12.30 5.57 7.38
N THR A 124 12.32 6.90 7.52
CA THR A 124 13.54 7.70 7.47
C THR A 124 14.14 7.83 8.86
N ALA A 125 13.36 8.28 9.84
CA ALA A 125 13.84 8.45 11.20
C ALA A 125 14.34 7.13 11.84
N VAL A 126 13.74 5.98 11.49
CA VAL A 126 14.16 4.70 12.07
C VAL A 126 15.61 4.31 11.71
N ILE A 127 16.05 4.63 10.50
CA ILE A 127 17.45 4.34 10.12
C ILE A 127 18.42 5.35 10.73
N ASP A 128 18.00 6.59 10.94
CA ASP A 128 18.81 7.59 11.64
C ASP A 128 19.03 7.20 13.12
N ASP A 129 17.96 6.72 13.79
CA ASP A 129 17.99 6.39 15.21
C ASP A 129 18.60 5.01 15.52
N TYR A 130 18.40 4.02 14.67
CA TYR A 130 18.83 2.63 14.90
C TYR A 130 19.96 2.15 13.98
N GLY A 131 20.31 2.91 12.93
CA GLY A 131 21.26 2.46 11.91
C GLY A 131 22.66 2.23 12.46
N GLU A 132 23.17 3.11 13.33
CA GLU A 132 24.49 2.93 13.97
C GLU A 132 24.52 1.68 14.87
N HIS A 133 23.44 1.43 15.62
CA HIS A 133 23.30 0.21 16.41
C HIS A 133 23.31 -1.02 15.50
N GLN A 134 22.51 -1.01 14.45
CA GLN A 134 22.41 -2.13 13.49
C GLN A 134 23.76 -2.43 12.83
N MET A 135 24.54 -1.42 12.44
CA MET A 135 25.87 -1.62 11.86
C MET A 135 26.84 -2.30 12.84
N LYS A 136 26.72 -2.02 14.16
CA LYS A 136 27.59 -2.59 15.19
C LYS A 136 27.21 -4.01 15.59
N THR A 137 25.93 -4.32 15.59
CA THR A 137 25.40 -5.59 16.15
C THR A 137 24.93 -6.59 15.09
N GLY A 138 24.53 -6.10 13.92
CA GLY A 138 23.87 -6.90 12.89
C GLY A 138 22.41 -7.24 13.21
N ASP A 139 21.78 -6.55 14.18
CA ASP A 139 20.40 -6.75 14.56
C ASP A 139 19.43 -6.31 13.43
N LEU A 140 18.22 -6.85 13.40
CA LEU A 140 17.19 -6.46 12.45
C LEU A 140 16.38 -5.28 13.01
N ILE A 141 16.27 -4.19 12.24
CA ILE A 141 15.37 -3.08 12.61
C ILE A 141 13.96 -3.42 12.11
N VAL A 142 13.09 -3.92 13.01
CA VAL A 142 11.70 -4.27 12.69
C VAL A 142 10.77 -3.18 13.19
N TYR A 143 9.91 -2.68 12.32
CA TYR A 143 8.96 -1.61 12.65
C TYR A 143 7.69 -1.70 11.82
N THR A 144 6.69 -0.95 12.21
CA THR A 144 5.39 -0.87 11.52
C THR A 144 5.01 0.60 11.22
N SER A 145 3.80 0.81 10.73
CA SER A 145 3.16 2.11 10.55
C SER A 145 1.67 2.02 10.86
N ALA A 146 0.88 3.01 10.48
CA ALA A 146 -0.58 2.95 10.56
C ALA A 146 -1.19 1.93 9.56
N ASP A 147 -0.42 1.53 8.53
CA ASP A 147 -0.82 0.49 7.58
C ASP A 147 -0.59 -0.91 8.14
N PRO A 148 -1.26 -1.95 7.61
CA PRO A 148 -1.05 -3.35 7.98
C PRO A 148 0.25 -3.90 7.38
N VAL A 149 1.39 -3.38 7.82
CA VAL A 149 2.72 -3.72 7.29
C VAL A 149 3.71 -4.07 8.38
N LEU A 150 4.60 -5.03 8.11
CA LEU A 150 5.83 -5.27 8.85
C LEU A 150 7.00 -4.89 7.96
N GLN A 151 7.88 -4.05 8.45
CA GLN A 151 9.02 -3.54 7.70
C GLN A 151 10.31 -3.95 8.40
N ILE A 152 11.28 -4.41 7.63
CA ILE A 152 12.62 -4.79 8.11
C ILE A 152 13.63 -3.92 7.41
N ALA A 153 14.28 -3.01 8.15
CA ALA A 153 15.37 -2.23 7.63
C ALA A 153 16.72 -2.86 7.99
N ALA A 154 17.65 -2.86 7.04
CA ALA A 154 19.00 -3.38 7.22
C ALA A 154 19.98 -2.67 6.29
N HIS A 155 21.20 -2.43 6.79
CA HIS A 155 22.31 -1.88 6.02
C HIS A 155 22.85 -2.95 5.07
N GLU A 156 23.02 -2.62 3.79
CA GLU A 156 23.38 -3.60 2.74
C GLU A 156 24.77 -4.24 2.95
N ASP A 157 25.72 -3.52 3.55
CA ASP A 157 27.05 -4.05 3.86
C ASP A 157 27.09 -4.96 5.11
N ILE A 158 26.03 -4.91 5.95
CA ILE A 158 25.96 -5.69 7.19
C ILE A 158 25.07 -6.92 7.01
N ILE A 159 23.96 -6.75 6.33
CA ILE A 159 23.02 -7.82 5.98
C ILE A 159 22.84 -7.78 4.46
N PRO A 160 23.46 -8.70 3.72
CA PRO A 160 23.33 -8.76 2.28
C PRO A 160 21.86 -8.84 1.83
N LEU A 161 21.54 -8.24 0.70
CA LEU A 161 20.18 -8.20 0.16
C LEU A 161 19.52 -9.60 0.07
N GLU A 162 20.28 -10.59 -0.35
CA GLU A 162 19.78 -11.97 -0.45
C GLU A 162 19.33 -12.52 0.92
N GLU A 163 20.09 -12.21 1.98
CA GLU A 163 19.73 -12.61 3.35
C GLU A 163 18.50 -11.85 3.83
N LEU A 164 18.45 -10.52 3.64
CA LEU A 164 17.31 -9.71 4.00
C LEU A 164 16.03 -10.19 3.28
N TYR A 165 16.13 -10.51 2.00
CA TYR A 165 14.99 -11.02 1.23
C TYR A 165 14.52 -12.39 1.70
N LYS A 166 15.44 -13.31 2.04
CA LYS A 166 15.07 -14.60 2.65
C LYS A 166 14.35 -14.44 3.98
N ILE A 167 14.81 -13.51 4.82
CA ILE A 167 14.15 -13.20 6.09
C ILE A 167 12.74 -12.64 5.83
N CYS A 168 12.60 -11.69 4.93
CA CYS A 168 11.30 -11.10 4.59
C CYS A 168 10.34 -12.14 3.99
N GLN A 169 10.82 -13.05 3.14
CA GLN A 169 10.01 -14.14 2.61
C GLN A 169 9.54 -15.08 3.71
N TYR A 170 10.43 -15.49 4.61
CA TYR A 170 10.04 -16.30 5.76
C TYR A 170 8.98 -15.61 6.62
N VAL A 171 9.16 -14.32 6.90
CA VAL A 171 8.16 -13.54 7.66
C VAL A 171 6.83 -13.48 6.92
N ARG A 172 6.84 -13.35 5.58
CA ARG A 172 5.63 -13.42 4.76
C ARG A 172 4.92 -14.76 4.94
N ASP A 173 5.66 -15.87 4.90
CA ASP A 173 5.08 -17.21 4.97
C ASP A 173 4.39 -17.49 6.31
N ILE A 174 4.97 -17.00 7.42
CA ILE A 174 4.41 -17.20 8.78
C ILE A 174 3.34 -16.17 9.17
N THR A 175 3.11 -15.13 8.37
CA THR A 175 2.18 -14.03 8.69
C THR A 175 1.02 -13.87 7.70
N LYS A 176 0.87 -14.79 6.75
CA LYS A 176 -0.20 -14.73 5.74
C LYS A 176 -1.60 -14.99 6.31
N ASP A 177 -1.67 -15.77 7.38
CA ASP A 177 -2.91 -16.19 8.01
C ASP A 177 -3.06 -15.63 9.43
N GLU A 178 -4.21 -15.90 10.08
CA GLU A 178 -4.40 -15.60 11.49
C GLU A 178 -3.35 -16.36 12.35
N PRO A 179 -2.88 -15.80 13.45
CA PRO A 179 -3.41 -14.59 14.10
C PRO A 179 -2.81 -13.28 13.56
N TYR A 180 -1.90 -13.31 12.61
CA TYR A 180 -1.15 -12.13 12.19
C TYR A 180 -1.79 -11.42 11.00
N MET A 181 -2.09 -12.11 9.90
CA MET A 181 -2.71 -11.62 8.67
C MET A 181 -2.20 -10.21 8.26
N ILE A 182 -0.88 -10.09 8.12
CA ILE A 182 -0.20 -8.84 7.77
C ILE A 182 -0.29 -8.62 6.26
N GLY A 183 -0.77 -7.47 5.82
CA GLY A 183 -0.98 -7.18 4.40
C GLY A 183 0.31 -7.22 3.56
N ARG A 184 1.41 -6.62 4.06
CA ARG A 184 2.71 -6.61 3.35
C ARG A 184 3.87 -6.75 4.32
N ILE A 185 4.87 -7.52 3.91
CA ILE A 185 6.20 -7.52 4.52
C ILE A 185 7.10 -6.71 3.58
N ILE A 186 7.88 -5.79 4.11
CA ILE A 186 8.67 -4.85 3.30
C ILE A 186 10.14 -4.92 3.69
N ALA A 187 10.98 -5.37 2.77
CA ALA A 187 12.42 -5.18 2.87
C ALA A 187 12.77 -3.72 2.60
N ARG A 188 13.48 -3.10 3.55
CA ARG A 188 13.90 -1.69 3.51
C ARG A 188 15.42 -1.56 3.61
N PRO A 189 16.19 -1.95 2.58
CA PRO A 189 17.63 -1.79 2.61
C PRO A 189 18.05 -0.32 2.59
N TYR A 190 19.16 -0.03 3.23
CA TYR A 190 19.78 1.28 3.27
C TYR A 190 21.31 1.18 3.25
N VAL A 191 21.98 2.28 2.96
CA VAL A 191 23.43 2.44 2.92
C VAL A 191 23.83 3.73 3.61
N GLY A 192 25.15 3.97 3.77
CA GLY A 192 25.72 5.20 4.32
C GLY A 192 26.34 4.99 5.68
N GLU A 193 26.65 6.09 6.34
CA GLU A 193 27.33 6.14 7.63
C GLU A 193 26.44 6.85 8.68
N PRO A 194 26.70 6.69 9.97
CA PRO A 194 25.98 7.40 11.01
C PRO A 194 25.84 8.91 10.74
N GLY A 195 24.59 9.38 10.76
CA GLY A 195 24.25 10.77 10.43
C GLY A 195 24.03 11.06 8.94
N ASN A 196 24.23 10.07 8.05
CA ASN A 196 24.00 10.22 6.61
C ASN A 196 23.53 8.90 5.96
N PHE A 197 22.52 8.28 6.55
CA PHE A 197 21.92 7.08 5.98
C PHE A 197 20.93 7.39 4.85
N THR A 198 20.94 6.56 3.82
CA THR A 198 20.03 6.71 2.66
C THR A 198 19.42 5.36 2.31
N ARG A 199 18.09 5.34 2.14
CA ARG A 199 17.37 4.17 1.64
C ARG A 199 17.71 3.93 0.18
N THR A 200 17.92 2.67 -0.18
CA THR A 200 18.22 2.29 -1.57
C THR A 200 16.95 1.97 -2.37
N SER A 201 17.11 1.85 -3.68
CA SER A 201 16.06 1.40 -4.58
C SER A 201 15.77 -0.12 -4.49
N ASN A 202 16.60 -0.86 -3.71
CA ASN A 202 16.49 -2.32 -3.53
C ASN A 202 15.35 -2.72 -2.55
N ARG A 203 14.41 -1.79 -2.30
CA ARG A 203 13.18 -2.11 -1.59
C ARG A 203 12.43 -3.22 -2.30
N HIS A 204 11.93 -4.20 -1.51
CA HIS A 204 11.07 -5.25 -2.01
C HIS A 204 9.86 -5.46 -1.08
N ASP A 205 8.67 -5.50 -1.67
CA ASP A 205 7.41 -5.69 -0.95
C ASP A 205 6.90 -7.13 -1.23
N TYR A 206 6.65 -7.88 -0.16
CA TYR A 206 6.02 -9.20 -0.18
C TYR A 206 4.55 -9.03 0.24
N ALA A 207 3.68 -8.86 -0.73
CA ALA A 207 2.25 -8.71 -0.49
C ALA A 207 1.57 -10.06 -0.23
N LEU A 208 0.35 -10.02 0.31
CA LEU A 208 -0.57 -11.15 0.26
C LEU A 208 -1.16 -11.28 -1.14
N ASP A 209 -1.43 -12.51 -1.53
CA ASP A 209 -2.28 -12.77 -2.69
C ASP A 209 -3.72 -12.34 -2.38
N PRO A 210 -4.48 -11.88 -3.38
CA PRO A 210 -5.91 -11.72 -3.24
C PRO A 210 -6.57 -12.99 -2.70
N PHE A 211 -7.49 -12.85 -1.73
CA PHE A 211 -8.11 -14.00 -1.06
C PHE A 211 -9.06 -14.82 -1.94
N GLY A 212 -9.17 -14.49 -3.21
CA GLY A 212 -10.05 -15.17 -4.15
C GLY A 212 -9.85 -14.71 -5.57
N HIS A 213 -10.73 -15.20 -6.43
CA HIS A 213 -10.75 -14.91 -7.84
C HIS A 213 -11.25 -13.48 -8.10
N THR A 214 -10.53 -12.74 -8.94
CA THR A 214 -10.82 -11.34 -9.29
C THR A 214 -11.23 -11.21 -10.75
N VAL A 215 -11.67 -10.04 -11.16
CA VAL A 215 -11.91 -9.71 -12.58
C VAL A 215 -10.64 -9.88 -13.42
N LEU A 216 -9.44 -9.61 -12.84
CA LEU A 216 -8.16 -9.79 -13.54
C LEU A 216 -7.93 -11.26 -13.89
N ASP A 217 -8.25 -12.18 -12.95
CA ASP A 217 -8.16 -13.63 -13.19
C ASP A 217 -9.11 -14.05 -14.31
N SER A 218 -10.36 -13.58 -14.25
CA SER A 218 -11.35 -13.88 -15.28
C SER A 218 -10.92 -13.41 -16.68
N LEU A 219 -10.35 -12.22 -16.79
CA LEU A 219 -9.85 -11.69 -18.05
C LEU A 219 -8.71 -12.55 -18.60
N LYS A 220 -7.74 -12.88 -17.77
CA LYS A 220 -6.58 -13.72 -18.13
C LYS A 220 -7.01 -15.13 -18.57
N GLU A 221 -7.92 -15.76 -17.83
CA GLU A 221 -8.45 -17.08 -18.13
C GLU A 221 -9.23 -17.13 -19.47
N ASN A 222 -9.85 -16.00 -19.84
CA ASN A 222 -10.51 -15.85 -21.13
C ASN A 222 -9.58 -15.40 -22.26
N GLY A 223 -8.26 -15.45 -22.05
CA GLY A 223 -7.24 -15.17 -23.07
C GLY A 223 -7.03 -13.69 -23.37
N ASN A 224 -7.47 -12.79 -22.47
CA ASN A 224 -7.19 -11.37 -22.60
C ASN A 224 -5.84 -11.01 -21.97
N ASP A 225 -5.19 -10.01 -22.53
CA ASP A 225 -4.04 -9.39 -21.90
C ASP A 225 -4.50 -8.51 -20.72
N VAL A 226 -3.79 -8.65 -19.60
CA VAL A 226 -3.98 -7.86 -18.39
C VAL A 226 -2.67 -7.18 -18.07
N ILE A 227 -2.55 -5.93 -18.50
CA ILE A 227 -1.31 -5.14 -18.37
C ILE A 227 -1.40 -4.26 -17.13
N ALA A 228 -0.53 -4.52 -16.16
CA ALA A 228 -0.43 -3.74 -14.93
C ALA A 228 0.58 -2.60 -15.09
N VAL A 229 0.16 -1.36 -14.96
CA VAL A 229 1.03 -0.18 -15.01
C VAL A 229 1.29 0.33 -13.59
N GLY A 230 2.56 0.53 -13.25
CA GLY A 230 2.97 1.02 -11.93
C GLY A 230 2.78 0.00 -10.81
N LYS A 231 2.12 0.40 -9.71
CA LYS A 231 1.96 -0.41 -8.50
C LYS A 231 0.92 -1.53 -8.59
N ILE A 232 0.16 -1.60 -9.65
CA ILE A 232 -0.95 -2.57 -9.74
C ILE A 232 -0.45 -4.01 -9.59
N ASN A 233 0.66 -4.34 -10.24
CA ASN A 233 1.26 -5.67 -10.09
C ASN A 233 1.56 -6.01 -8.61
N ASP A 234 2.11 -5.08 -7.86
CA ASP A 234 2.48 -5.30 -6.44
C ASP A 234 1.23 -5.41 -5.54
N ILE A 235 0.15 -4.69 -5.88
CA ILE A 235 -1.11 -4.73 -5.12
C ILE A 235 -1.82 -6.08 -5.27
N PHE A 236 -1.73 -6.69 -6.45
CA PHE A 236 -2.32 -8.01 -6.73
C PHE A 236 -1.29 -9.15 -6.62
N ASN A 237 -0.05 -8.86 -6.22
CA ASN A 237 1.06 -9.81 -6.16
C ASN A 237 1.22 -10.64 -7.45
N GLY A 238 0.98 -10.01 -8.61
CA GLY A 238 1.03 -10.64 -9.92
C GLY A 238 -0.18 -11.51 -10.28
N GLN A 239 -1.14 -11.73 -9.37
CA GLN A 239 -2.32 -12.54 -9.65
C GLN A 239 -3.18 -11.90 -10.73
N GLY A 240 -3.57 -12.70 -11.73
CA GLY A 240 -4.39 -12.27 -12.85
C GLY A 240 -3.71 -11.35 -13.85
N ILE A 241 -2.38 -11.09 -13.72
CA ILE A 241 -1.63 -10.19 -14.57
C ILE A 241 -0.84 -10.97 -15.61
N THR A 242 -0.84 -10.49 -16.88
CA THR A 242 -0.06 -11.07 -17.98
C THR A 242 1.23 -10.31 -18.24
N GLU A 243 1.23 -8.99 -18.01
CA GLU A 243 2.38 -8.11 -18.17
C GLU A 243 2.42 -7.02 -17.10
N ALA A 244 3.60 -6.66 -16.62
CA ALA A 244 3.80 -5.63 -15.62
C ALA A 244 4.82 -4.58 -16.10
N ILE A 245 4.37 -3.33 -16.17
CA ILE A 245 5.18 -2.17 -16.58
C ILE A 245 5.49 -1.33 -15.34
N ARG A 246 6.76 -1.27 -14.95
CA ARG A 246 7.20 -0.41 -13.83
C ARG A 246 7.31 1.04 -14.28
N THR A 247 6.86 1.96 -13.43
CA THR A 247 6.90 3.40 -13.69
C THR A 247 7.76 4.14 -12.67
N LYS A 248 8.40 5.22 -13.12
CA LYS A 248 9.27 6.08 -12.30
C LYS A 248 8.53 7.29 -11.73
N SER A 249 7.46 7.73 -12.41
CA SER A 249 6.64 8.88 -12.03
C SER A 249 5.21 8.72 -12.53
N ASN A 250 4.31 9.62 -12.11
CA ASN A 250 2.94 9.64 -12.64
C ASN A 250 2.91 9.93 -14.15
N MET A 251 3.77 10.85 -14.62
CA MET A 251 3.83 11.16 -16.06
C MET A 251 4.37 9.99 -16.88
N ASP A 252 5.41 9.31 -16.39
CA ASP A 252 5.89 8.06 -16.99
C ASP A 252 4.76 7.02 -17.09
N GLY A 253 3.90 6.91 -16.06
CA GLY A 253 2.72 6.05 -16.09
C GLY A 253 1.70 6.46 -17.16
N VAL A 254 1.49 7.76 -17.36
CA VAL A 254 0.61 8.27 -18.43
C VAL A 254 1.19 7.97 -19.82
N ASP A 255 2.51 8.10 -19.98
CA ASP A 255 3.19 7.83 -21.25
C ASP A 255 3.20 6.33 -21.63
N GLN A 256 3.00 5.43 -20.63
CA GLN A 256 2.94 3.97 -20.83
C GLN A 256 1.51 3.46 -21.13
N LEU A 257 0.47 4.27 -20.89
CA LEU A 257 -0.93 3.96 -21.19
C LEU A 257 -1.29 4.27 -22.65
#